data_7c08cb40cfbe5ff4a5bb19c58d52a30f
#
_entry.id   7c08cb40cfbe5ff4a5bb19c58d52a30f
#
_cell.length_a   1.000
_cell.length_b   1.000
_cell.length_c   1.000
_cell.angle_alpha   90.00
_cell.angle_beta   90.00
_cell.angle_gamma   90.00
#
_symmetry.space_group_name_H-M   'P 1'
#
loop_
_entity.id
_entity.type
_entity.pdbx_description
1 polymer ?
#
loop_
_entity_poly.entity_id
_entity_poly.type
_entity_poly.pdbx_seq_one_letter_code
_entity_poly.pdbx_strand_id
1 'polypeptide(L)'
;MKRATIAFLLGITGILLLVQVSGASYAFDGVPYPDKLDLVAHGTFNGGVYVGESHALDFPPCTRTFAVPEDVEVKWARLYVGVWGGTERYTGWVHTTLNGHDLGKTVLLGENDDNSNVYCTGHGVYWVYYEVTDEVSPRLNTAIADTSRGERGNKLDGRVYSIILVAIYEDKSVPGATYWVADGNVNLHGRGWAGTMPTTNNFASVTFKGAINHGNVENANLTVIYLTGNLGEPDYLEFNGYGVGGDDVANSGDDKTYGIDLKTFDVTKYIQAENSVLFLRGKDINGDGEIEVDDEGKREGEHYLHPVLAVLIARHKTTEKTLPDFSLELALPKNLTEGENMLTAVVNNYGRLFEDDFVLKVSVDGSEIYSEVVRMDASGIEKLAIPWNATHGTHTINAEVDANNKVQESNENDNVFILDAYVMRKPDLSVKILTPIAENGKAKNASSTSTSTATRTKVSSVILGGGVILILPLFVFILWNGKRGKISWGLIFVVLTVALILSGCVDKHPVEQETEAGTGTSMLSYSIPVEIKNEGEAAAMNFKLSLYVDGEKSVTKKIDKLEGGEFITEELSIVVAEGKHSIRAVVDEKGVVKEFRRDNNADEITFDF
;
A
#
# COMPACT_ATOMS: atom_id res chain seq x y z
N MET A 1 13.38 4.60 -46.84
CA MET A 1 12.27 3.84 -46.26
C MET A 1 12.68 2.85 -45.15
N LYS A 2 13.81 2.14 -45.22
CA LYS A 2 14.21 1.16 -44.18
C LYS A 2 14.66 1.73 -42.83
N ARG A 3 15.11 3.00 -42.73
CA ARG A 3 15.53 3.64 -41.48
C ARG A 3 14.36 4.23 -40.66
N ALA A 4 13.29 4.63 -41.31
CA ALA A 4 12.10 5.16 -40.61
C ALA A 4 11.27 4.05 -39.94
N THR A 5 11.23 2.86 -40.53
CA THR A 5 10.49 1.71 -39.98
C THR A 5 11.16 1.11 -38.75
N ILE A 6 12.50 1.17 -38.67
CA ILE A 6 13.25 0.69 -37.48
C ILE A 6 13.11 1.68 -36.30
N ALA A 7 13.09 2.99 -36.57
CA ALA A 7 12.87 4.00 -35.54
C ALA A 7 11.44 3.96 -34.97
N PHE A 8 10.45 3.62 -35.79
CA PHE A 8 9.06 3.46 -35.36
C PHE A 8 8.85 2.19 -34.52
N LEU A 9 9.50 1.08 -34.89
CA LEU A 9 9.45 -0.17 -34.11
C LEU A 9 10.23 -0.06 -32.77
N LEU A 10 11.34 0.68 -32.71
CA LEU A 10 12.05 0.96 -31.47
C LEU A 10 11.30 1.95 -30.58
N GLY A 11 10.52 2.88 -31.15
CA GLY A 11 9.64 3.77 -30.40
C GLY A 11 8.46 3.03 -29.74
N ILE A 12 7.86 2.07 -30.45
CA ILE A 12 6.76 1.26 -29.89
C ILE A 12 7.25 0.26 -28.83
N THR A 13 8.42 -0.33 -29.00
CA THR A 13 9.04 -1.19 -27.97
C THR A 13 9.49 -0.38 -26.74
N GLY A 14 9.91 0.87 -26.90
CA GLY A 14 10.25 1.76 -25.79
C GLY A 14 9.01 2.22 -24.98
N ILE A 15 7.87 2.38 -25.65
CA ILE A 15 6.61 2.77 -24.97
C ILE A 15 5.97 1.56 -24.27
N LEU A 16 6.16 0.34 -24.74
CA LEU A 16 5.65 -0.89 -24.08
C LEU A 16 6.51 -1.35 -22.89
N LEU A 17 7.72 -0.78 -22.69
CA LEU A 17 8.59 -1.06 -21.55
C LEU A 17 8.39 -0.09 -20.37
N LEU A 18 7.54 0.93 -20.51
CA LEU A 18 7.28 1.94 -19.48
C LEU A 18 5.99 1.72 -18.67
N VAL A 19 5.33 0.58 -18.82
CA VAL A 19 4.24 0.16 -17.93
C VAL A 19 4.62 -1.16 -17.25
N GLN A 20 5.74 -1.17 -16.57
CA GLN A 20 5.88 -1.99 -15.38
C GLN A 20 5.49 -1.12 -14.19
N VAL A 21 4.22 -1.15 -13.84
CA VAL A 21 3.81 -0.90 -12.46
C VAL A 21 4.37 -2.09 -11.68
N SER A 22 5.63 -2.00 -11.32
CA SER A 22 6.19 -2.84 -10.27
C SER A 22 5.57 -2.35 -8.97
N GLY A 23 4.40 -2.86 -8.63
CA GLY A 23 3.98 -2.86 -7.25
C GLY A 23 5.05 -3.60 -6.48
N ALA A 24 5.95 -2.91 -5.80
CA ALA A 24 6.88 -3.50 -4.87
C ALA A 24 6.04 -4.23 -3.83
N SER A 25 6.03 -5.56 -3.89
CA SER A 25 5.33 -6.40 -2.94
C SER A 25 6.31 -6.77 -1.86
N TYR A 26 6.18 -6.16 -0.69
CA TYR A 26 6.89 -6.62 0.50
C TYR A 26 6.25 -7.91 0.99
N ALA A 27 6.78 -9.04 0.59
CA ALA A 27 6.25 -10.33 1.02
C ALA A 27 6.42 -10.56 2.53
N PHE A 28 7.34 -9.86 3.17
CA PHE A 28 7.66 -10.02 4.58
C PHE A 28 7.34 -8.77 5.42
N ASP A 29 7.70 -7.58 4.95
CA ASP A 29 7.57 -6.33 5.71
C ASP A 29 6.27 -5.56 5.45
N GLY A 30 5.30 -6.18 4.76
CA GLY A 30 3.95 -5.68 4.64
C GLY A 30 3.64 -4.90 3.39
N VAL A 31 2.82 -3.90 3.57
CA VAL A 31 2.18 -3.15 2.48
C VAL A 31 3.21 -2.54 1.56
N PRO A 32 3.04 -2.66 0.22
CA PRO A 32 3.87 -1.91 -0.72
C PRO A 32 3.66 -0.42 -0.48
N TYR A 33 4.77 0.28 -0.24
CA TYR A 33 4.78 1.71 0.00
C TYR A 33 5.12 2.47 -1.25
N PRO A 34 4.61 3.70 -1.37
CA PRO A 34 5.21 4.64 -2.28
C PRO A 34 6.68 4.83 -1.87
N ASP A 35 7.55 4.89 -2.84
CA ASP A 35 8.98 5.22 -2.72
C ASP A 35 9.24 6.71 -2.46
N LYS A 36 8.25 7.42 -1.90
CA LYS A 36 8.24 8.86 -1.67
C LYS A 36 7.41 9.24 -0.46
N LEU A 37 7.70 10.40 0.10
CA LEU A 37 6.79 11.13 0.97
C LEU A 37 5.87 12.03 0.12
N ASP A 38 4.64 12.18 0.54
CA ASP A 38 3.66 13.02 -0.14
C ASP A 38 3.67 14.45 0.41
N LEU A 39 3.57 15.43 -0.48
CA LEU A 39 3.40 16.82 -0.10
C LEU A 39 2.00 17.01 0.54
N VAL A 40 1.97 17.52 1.77
CA VAL A 40 0.75 17.66 2.57
C VAL A 40 0.43 19.10 2.95
N ALA A 41 1.41 20.00 2.91
CA ALA A 41 1.18 21.44 3.02
C ALA A 41 2.28 22.22 2.32
N HIS A 42 1.91 23.32 1.67
CA HIS A 42 2.83 24.28 1.07
C HIS A 42 2.18 25.66 0.90
N GLY A 43 2.98 26.67 0.75
CA GLY A 43 2.47 28.03 0.50
C GLY A 43 3.55 29.09 0.73
N THR A 44 3.15 30.36 0.53
CA THR A 44 3.98 31.54 0.75
C THR A 44 3.26 32.56 1.63
N PHE A 45 3.89 32.98 2.72
CA PHE A 45 3.31 33.97 3.65
C PHE A 45 4.39 34.56 4.57
N ASN A 46 4.01 35.54 5.40
CA ASN A 46 4.88 36.07 6.44
C ASN A 46 4.72 35.18 7.70
N GLY A 47 5.78 34.46 8.06
CA GLY A 47 5.69 33.53 9.19
C GLY A 47 6.75 32.45 9.20
N GLY A 48 6.43 31.27 9.73
CA GLY A 48 7.35 30.17 9.83
C GLY A 48 6.67 28.81 10.03
N VAL A 49 7.50 27.78 10.04
CA VAL A 49 7.10 26.42 10.39
C VAL A 49 7.78 26.02 11.69
N TYR A 50 7.00 25.62 12.66
CA TYR A 50 7.47 25.02 13.90
C TYR A 50 7.50 23.50 13.71
N VAL A 51 8.63 22.87 14.07
CA VAL A 51 8.77 21.41 14.15
C VAL A 51 9.23 21.10 15.56
N GLY A 52 8.37 20.50 16.35
CA GLY A 52 8.66 20.14 17.73
C GLY A 52 9.42 18.84 17.81
N GLU A 53 10.38 18.77 18.71
CA GLU A 53 11.22 17.60 18.94
C GLU A 53 10.60 16.62 19.93
N SER A 54 10.88 15.33 19.75
CA SER A 54 10.59 14.27 20.69
C SER A 54 11.70 13.23 20.71
N HIS A 55 11.85 12.52 21.81
CA HIS A 55 12.84 11.45 22.00
C HIS A 55 12.21 10.07 22.17
N ALA A 56 12.80 9.21 21.57
CA ALA A 56 12.95 7.75 21.38
C ALA A 56 12.20 6.79 22.32
N LEU A 57 11.36 5.96 21.72
CA LEU A 57 10.88 4.62 22.10
C LEU A 57 10.51 4.44 23.59
N ASP A 58 9.69 5.34 24.09
CA ASP A 58 9.24 5.37 25.49
C ASP A 58 8.02 4.45 25.73
N PHE A 59 7.87 4.02 26.98
CA PHE A 59 6.67 3.29 27.42
C PHE A 59 5.47 4.23 27.56
N PRO A 60 4.29 3.86 26.98
CA PRO A 60 3.09 4.64 27.16
C PRO A 60 2.55 4.61 28.61
N PRO A 61 1.80 5.63 29.04
CA PRO A 61 1.50 6.86 28.32
C PRO A 61 2.70 7.81 28.23
N CYS A 62 2.92 8.37 27.04
CA CYS A 62 4.00 9.33 26.81
C CYS A 62 3.46 10.74 26.76
N THR A 63 4.15 11.70 27.38
CA THR A 63 3.78 13.12 27.38
C THR A 63 4.88 13.95 26.75
N ARG A 64 4.50 14.88 25.86
CA ARG A 64 5.41 15.85 25.24
C ARG A 64 4.83 17.25 25.28
N THR A 65 5.72 18.24 25.39
CA THR A 65 5.38 19.66 25.37
C THR A 65 6.07 20.35 24.21
N PHE A 66 5.36 21.26 23.57
CA PHE A 66 5.80 21.99 22.40
C PHE A 66 5.62 23.48 22.64
N ALA A 67 6.66 24.26 22.40
CA ALA A 67 6.64 25.70 22.56
C ALA A 67 6.52 26.39 21.19
N VAL A 68 5.30 26.48 20.67
CA VAL A 68 5.02 27.28 19.47
C VAL A 68 5.28 28.75 19.77
N PRO A 69 5.83 29.56 18.84
CA PRO A 69 6.10 30.97 19.07
C PRO A 69 4.90 31.73 19.65
N GLU A 70 5.19 32.72 20.50
CA GLU A 70 4.14 33.59 21.08
C GLU A 70 3.73 34.68 20.07
N ASP A 71 2.53 35.21 20.23
CA ASP A 71 1.99 36.32 19.42
C ASP A 71 1.90 36.02 17.90
N VAL A 72 1.74 34.75 17.55
CA VAL A 72 1.52 34.28 16.17
C VAL A 72 0.12 33.74 15.99
N GLU A 73 -0.31 33.60 14.75
CA GLU A 73 -1.55 32.94 14.36
C GLU A 73 -1.22 31.57 13.72
N VAL A 74 -1.67 30.48 14.35
CA VAL A 74 -1.50 29.13 13.78
C VAL A 74 -2.48 28.98 12.62
N LYS A 75 -1.94 28.63 11.45
CA LYS A 75 -2.73 28.52 10.20
C LYS A 75 -2.98 27.08 9.80
N TRP A 76 -2.07 26.18 10.14
CA TRP A 76 -2.19 24.75 9.92
C TRP A 76 -1.30 24.00 10.91
N ALA A 77 -1.77 22.85 11.41
CA ALA A 77 -0.95 22.01 12.27
C ALA A 77 -1.33 20.54 12.18
N ARG A 78 -0.30 19.69 12.21
CA ARG A 78 -0.41 18.23 12.40
C ARG A 78 0.36 17.77 13.61
N LEU A 79 -0.26 16.88 14.37
CA LEU A 79 0.40 16.12 15.43
C LEU A 79 0.64 14.70 14.93
N TYR A 80 1.88 14.24 15.01
CA TYR A 80 2.29 12.90 14.62
C TYR A 80 2.63 12.06 15.83
N VAL A 81 2.27 10.78 15.80
CA VAL A 81 2.62 9.80 16.84
C VAL A 81 3.21 8.56 16.16
N GLY A 82 4.48 8.30 16.42
CA GLY A 82 5.15 7.08 15.99
C GLY A 82 4.96 5.96 17.03
N VAL A 83 4.50 4.78 16.61
CA VAL A 83 4.26 3.63 17.50
C VAL A 83 4.97 2.38 16.95
N TRP A 84 5.69 1.69 17.82
CA TRP A 84 6.27 0.40 17.49
C TRP A 84 5.25 -0.73 17.65
N GLY A 85 4.92 -1.40 16.54
CA GLY A 85 3.98 -2.52 16.52
C GLY A 85 4.57 -3.86 16.96
N GLY A 86 5.90 -3.98 16.90
CA GLY A 86 6.60 -5.24 17.13
C GLY A 86 7.02 -5.92 15.83
N THR A 87 7.83 -6.96 15.94
CA THR A 87 8.47 -7.63 14.79
C THR A 87 7.50 -8.33 13.83
N GLU A 88 6.23 -8.52 14.20
CA GLU A 88 5.21 -9.19 13.39
C GLU A 88 4.02 -8.27 13.08
N ARG A 89 4.19 -6.95 13.17
CA ARG A 89 3.15 -5.94 12.87
C ARG A 89 1.85 -6.20 13.62
N TYR A 90 1.98 -6.38 14.91
CA TYR A 90 0.83 -6.64 15.76
C TYR A 90 -0.15 -5.48 15.74
N THR A 91 -1.43 -5.81 15.72
CA THR A 91 -2.53 -4.86 15.76
C THR A 91 -2.79 -4.37 17.19
N GLY A 92 -3.40 -3.21 17.30
CA GLY A 92 -3.74 -2.61 18.59
C GLY A 92 -4.43 -1.27 18.42
N TRP A 93 -4.13 -0.32 19.29
CA TRP A 93 -4.62 1.04 19.19
C TRP A 93 -3.65 2.04 19.80
N VAL A 94 -3.76 3.29 19.36
CA VAL A 94 -3.19 4.47 19.98
C VAL A 94 -4.31 5.45 20.32
N HIS A 95 -4.24 6.07 21.50
CA HIS A 95 -5.15 7.10 21.96
C HIS A 95 -4.35 8.36 22.24
N THR A 96 -4.74 9.48 21.66
CA THR A 96 -3.97 10.72 21.70
C THR A 96 -4.83 11.87 22.20
N THR A 97 -4.23 12.73 23.01
CA THR A 97 -4.84 14.01 23.44
C THR A 97 -3.87 15.14 23.18
N LEU A 98 -4.39 16.35 22.90
CA LEU A 98 -3.63 17.58 22.77
C LEU A 98 -4.31 18.68 23.59
N ASN A 99 -3.59 19.33 24.50
CA ASN A 99 -4.10 20.37 25.38
C ASN A 99 -5.36 19.97 26.16
N GLY A 100 -5.52 18.67 26.44
CA GLY A 100 -6.69 18.10 27.09
C GLY A 100 -7.87 17.81 26.15
N HIS A 101 -7.77 18.16 24.87
CA HIS A 101 -8.73 17.72 23.83
C HIS A 101 -8.45 16.27 23.46
N ASP A 102 -9.49 15.46 23.40
CA ASP A 102 -9.42 14.06 23.00
C ASP A 102 -9.44 13.96 21.48
N LEU A 103 -8.29 13.57 20.87
CA LEU A 103 -8.17 13.36 19.43
C LEU A 103 -8.67 11.97 19.00
N GLY A 104 -9.13 11.18 19.96
CA GLY A 104 -9.72 9.87 19.73
C GLY A 104 -8.75 8.71 19.80
N LYS A 105 -9.34 7.53 19.63
CA LYS A 105 -8.63 6.25 19.61
C LYS A 105 -8.52 5.73 18.18
N THR A 106 -7.31 5.72 17.64
CA THR A 106 -7.02 5.15 16.31
C THR A 106 -6.71 3.67 16.46
N VAL A 107 -7.41 2.82 15.71
CA VAL A 107 -7.15 1.37 15.65
C VAL A 107 -6.02 1.12 14.66
N LEU A 108 -5.05 0.31 15.03
CA LEU A 108 -3.88 -0.05 14.23
C LEU A 108 -4.08 -1.47 13.69
N LEU A 109 -4.18 -1.63 12.37
CA LEU A 109 -4.58 -2.86 11.69
C LEU A 109 -3.42 -3.63 11.03
N GLY A 110 -2.18 -3.14 11.17
CA GLY A 110 -1.01 -3.76 10.57
C GLY A 110 -0.96 -3.53 9.07
N GLU A 111 -0.55 -4.56 8.33
CA GLU A 111 -0.39 -4.49 6.86
C GLU A 111 -1.70 -4.25 6.09
N ASN A 112 -2.84 -4.43 6.74
CA ASN A 112 -4.16 -4.20 6.16
C ASN A 112 -4.78 -2.90 6.70
N ASP A 113 -3.96 -1.98 7.22
CA ASP A 113 -4.45 -0.71 7.73
C ASP A 113 -4.92 0.16 6.58
N ASP A 114 -6.21 0.48 6.57
CA ASP A 114 -6.88 1.32 5.59
C ASP A 114 -7.32 2.68 6.18
N ASN A 115 -6.89 2.99 7.40
CA ASN A 115 -7.12 4.31 7.99
C ASN A 115 -6.35 5.38 7.22
N SER A 116 -7.03 6.43 6.79
CA SER A 116 -6.43 7.52 6.00
C SER A 116 -5.34 8.31 6.72
N ASN A 117 -5.32 8.24 8.06
CA ASN A 117 -4.37 8.93 8.93
C ASN A 117 -3.31 8.00 9.55
N VAL A 118 -3.15 6.77 9.02
CA VAL A 118 -2.16 5.80 9.50
C VAL A 118 -1.26 5.35 8.36
N TYR A 119 0.02 5.58 8.51
CA TYR A 119 1.06 4.99 7.67
C TYR A 119 1.70 3.84 8.45
N CYS A 120 1.54 2.61 7.99
CA CYS A 120 2.14 1.43 8.61
C CYS A 120 3.11 0.74 7.64
N THR A 121 4.34 0.50 8.06
CA THR A 121 5.37 -0.11 7.22
C THR A 121 6.39 -0.90 8.02
N GLY A 122 7.24 -1.63 7.32
CA GLY A 122 8.29 -2.46 7.89
C GLY A 122 7.74 -3.47 8.89
N HIS A 123 8.41 -3.63 10.01
CA HIS A 123 7.99 -4.50 11.11
C HIS A 123 6.85 -3.92 11.97
N GLY A 124 5.94 -3.13 11.37
CA GLY A 124 4.85 -2.49 12.09
C GLY A 124 5.28 -1.19 12.76
N VAL A 125 6.09 -0.42 12.07
CA VAL A 125 6.32 0.97 12.44
C VAL A 125 5.10 1.75 11.98
N TYR A 126 4.31 2.23 12.92
CA TYR A 126 3.14 3.05 12.66
C TYR A 126 3.51 4.52 12.80
N TRP A 127 3.08 5.33 11.84
CA TRP A 127 3.16 6.77 11.86
C TRP A 127 1.75 7.32 11.69
N VAL A 128 1.17 7.82 12.78
CA VAL A 128 -0.22 8.26 12.86
C VAL A 128 -0.24 9.77 12.94
N TYR A 129 -1.11 10.43 12.14
CA TYR A 129 -1.26 11.86 12.22
C TYR A 129 -2.68 12.30 12.61
N TYR A 130 -2.77 13.49 13.19
CA TYR A 130 -4.01 14.16 13.56
C TYR A 130 -3.94 15.59 13.05
N GLU A 131 -4.98 16.03 12.35
CA GLU A 131 -5.17 17.45 12.02
C GLU A 131 -5.55 18.17 13.31
N VAL A 132 -4.78 19.17 13.72
CA VAL A 132 -4.91 19.80 15.05
C VAL A 132 -4.78 21.30 15.00
N THR A 133 -5.12 21.93 13.88
CA THR A 133 -4.98 23.39 13.69
C THR A 133 -5.69 24.17 14.77
N ASP A 134 -6.93 23.79 15.08
CA ASP A 134 -7.78 24.49 16.06
C ASP A 134 -7.40 24.20 17.52
N GLU A 135 -6.68 23.10 17.78
CA GLU A 135 -6.26 22.67 19.10
C GLU A 135 -4.89 23.22 19.52
N VAL A 136 -4.10 23.72 18.56
CA VAL A 136 -2.76 24.27 18.84
C VAL A 136 -2.87 25.72 19.28
N SER A 137 -2.28 26.00 20.41
CA SER A 137 -2.19 27.37 20.94
C SER A 137 -0.79 27.95 20.73
N PRO A 138 -0.66 29.26 20.44
CA PRO A 138 0.62 29.96 20.64
C PRO A 138 1.09 29.77 22.06
N ARG A 139 2.38 29.53 22.29
CA ARG A 139 3.07 29.16 23.54
C ARG A 139 3.23 27.67 23.74
N LEU A 140 2.66 27.15 24.81
CA LEU A 140 2.89 25.78 25.29
C LEU A 140 1.71 24.89 24.92
N ASN A 141 2.02 23.79 24.26
CA ASN A 141 1.08 22.73 23.94
C ASN A 141 1.55 21.42 24.59
N THR A 142 0.63 20.62 25.09
CA THR A 142 0.93 19.33 25.71
C THR A 142 0.15 18.22 25.04
N ALA A 143 0.87 17.27 24.45
CA ALA A 143 0.30 16.06 23.88
C ALA A 143 0.58 14.84 24.75
N ILE A 144 -0.38 13.92 24.81
CA ILE A 144 -0.24 12.63 25.49
C ILE A 144 -0.67 11.54 24.52
N ALA A 145 0.17 10.51 24.38
CA ALA A 145 -0.15 9.31 23.61
C ALA A 145 -0.10 8.08 24.52
N ASP A 146 -1.16 7.29 24.51
CA ASP A 146 -1.29 6.00 25.17
C ASP A 146 -1.58 4.91 24.15
N THR A 147 -1.26 3.64 24.45
CA THR A 147 -1.45 2.52 23.51
C THR A 147 -2.03 1.31 24.21
N SER A 148 -2.46 0.32 23.43
CA SER A 148 -2.92 -0.98 23.94
C SER A 148 -1.81 -1.86 24.53
N ARG A 149 -0.61 -1.31 24.77
CA ARG A 149 0.48 -2.03 25.41
C ARG A 149 0.09 -2.62 26.75
N GLY A 150 0.34 -3.93 26.92
CA GLY A 150 0.05 -4.61 28.19
C GLY A 150 -1.41 -5.02 28.39
N GLU A 151 -2.32 -4.70 27.47
CA GLU A 151 -3.67 -5.25 27.51
C GLU A 151 -3.65 -6.77 27.34
N ARG A 152 -4.51 -7.47 28.09
CA ARG A 152 -4.57 -8.93 28.07
C ARG A 152 -4.96 -9.44 26.67
N GLY A 153 -4.11 -10.26 26.07
CA GLY A 153 -4.30 -10.85 24.75
C GLY A 153 -3.81 -9.97 23.61
N ASN A 154 -3.39 -8.75 23.87
CA ASN A 154 -2.77 -7.88 22.87
C ASN A 154 -1.26 -8.17 22.78
N LYS A 155 -0.74 -8.23 21.57
CA LYS A 155 0.67 -8.48 21.30
C LYS A 155 1.41 -7.23 20.80
N LEU A 156 0.71 -6.10 20.61
CA LEU A 156 1.33 -4.86 20.20
C LEU A 156 2.46 -4.50 21.15
N ASP A 157 3.66 -4.25 20.66
CA ASP A 157 4.73 -3.71 21.51
C ASP A 157 4.30 -2.38 22.11
N GLY A 158 3.80 -1.45 21.30
CA GLY A 158 3.10 -0.25 21.73
C GLY A 158 3.98 0.80 22.39
N ARG A 159 5.31 0.65 22.35
CA ARG A 159 6.19 1.77 22.73
C ARG A 159 6.05 2.90 21.72
N VAL A 160 6.14 4.12 22.20
CA VAL A 160 5.99 5.33 21.38
C VAL A 160 7.38 5.80 20.94
N TYR A 161 7.62 5.83 19.63
CA TYR A 161 8.87 6.38 19.07
C TYR A 161 8.96 7.87 19.33
N SER A 162 7.87 8.57 19.04
CA SER A 162 7.87 10.02 19.11
C SER A 162 6.45 10.58 19.12
N ILE A 163 6.34 11.81 19.60
CA ILE A 163 5.20 12.70 19.38
C ILE A 163 5.78 14.00 18.82
N ILE A 164 5.41 14.35 17.58
CA ILE A 164 5.94 15.51 16.84
C ILE A 164 4.80 16.44 16.51
N LEU A 165 4.96 17.73 16.80
CA LEU A 165 4.05 18.76 16.35
C LEU A 165 4.69 19.54 15.20
N VAL A 166 4.02 19.60 14.07
CA VAL A 166 4.33 20.53 12.97
C VAL A 166 3.24 21.59 12.92
N ALA A 167 3.62 22.85 13.01
CA ALA A 167 2.67 23.96 12.94
C ALA A 167 3.18 25.07 12.02
N ILE A 168 2.35 25.45 11.08
CA ILE A 168 2.55 26.61 10.21
C ILE A 168 1.87 27.80 10.88
N TYR A 169 2.61 28.89 11.08
CA TYR A 169 2.11 30.06 11.79
C TYR A 169 2.43 31.36 11.05
N GLU A 170 1.47 32.28 11.03
CA GLU A 170 1.66 33.62 10.51
C GLU A 170 2.27 34.53 11.58
N ASP A 171 3.30 35.28 11.19
CA ASP A 171 3.93 36.35 11.96
C ASP A 171 4.22 37.51 11.01
N LYS A 172 3.43 38.57 11.10
CA LYS A 172 3.55 39.75 10.23
C LYS A 172 4.82 40.59 10.48
N SER A 173 5.55 40.29 11.55
CA SER A 173 6.78 40.99 11.91
C SER A 173 8.02 40.46 11.18
N VAL A 174 7.93 39.28 10.55
CA VAL A 174 9.04 38.65 9.83
C VAL A 174 8.85 38.71 8.31
N PRO A 175 9.95 38.66 7.51
CA PRO A 175 9.86 38.57 6.06
C PRO A 175 9.06 37.35 5.59
N GLY A 176 8.58 37.39 4.36
CA GLY A 176 7.89 36.28 3.73
C GLY A 176 8.77 35.01 3.63
N ALA A 177 8.13 33.86 3.66
CA ALA A 177 8.76 32.56 3.44
C ALA A 177 7.86 31.69 2.59
N THR A 178 8.47 30.88 1.73
CA THR A 178 7.81 29.75 1.09
C THR A 178 8.14 28.49 1.87
N TYR A 179 7.15 27.65 2.13
CA TYR A 179 7.31 26.43 2.89
C TYR A 179 6.70 25.24 2.16
N TRP A 180 7.20 24.05 2.47
CA TRP A 180 6.67 22.77 2.05
C TRP A 180 6.80 21.78 3.20
N VAL A 181 5.74 21.00 3.43
CA VAL A 181 5.72 19.89 4.39
C VAL A 181 5.34 18.64 3.62
N ALA A 182 6.18 17.62 3.68
CA ALA A 182 5.91 16.32 3.12
C ALA A 182 6.00 15.26 4.21
N ASP A 183 5.03 14.35 4.26
CA ASP A 183 4.98 13.27 5.23
C ASP A 183 4.71 11.90 4.59
N GLY A 184 4.87 10.86 5.38
CA GLY A 184 4.67 9.48 5.00
C GLY A 184 5.38 8.54 5.96
N ASN A 185 5.64 7.33 5.52
CA ASN A 185 6.44 6.36 6.28
C ASN A 185 7.03 5.34 5.30
N VAL A 186 8.17 5.66 4.71
CA VAL A 186 8.85 4.78 3.76
C VAL A 186 9.80 3.86 4.51
N ASN A 187 9.72 2.57 4.26
CA ASN A 187 10.66 1.60 4.81
C ASN A 187 11.83 1.40 3.83
N LEU A 188 12.97 1.98 4.14
CA LEU A 188 14.22 1.67 3.47
C LEU A 188 14.90 0.52 4.20
N HIS A 189 15.16 -0.59 3.51
CA HIS A 189 15.72 -1.78 4.13
C HIS A 189 16.63 -2.56 3.22
N GLY A 190 17.62 -3.25 3.83
CA GLY A 190 18.54 -4.15 3.16
C GLY A 190 18.07 -5.61 3.15
N ARG A 191 18.64 -6.41 2.24
CA ARG A 191 18.43 -7.86 2.24
C ARG A 191 19.00 -8.48 3.51
N GLY A 192 18.28 -9.46 4.05
CA GLY A 192 18.87 -10.44 4.93
C GLY A 192 18.47 -10.41 6.38
N TRP A 193 17.65 -9.49 6.82
CA TRP A 193 17.25 -9.48 8.22
C TRP A 193 16.42 -10.72 8.58
N ALA A 194 15.54 -11.18 7.73
CA ALA A 194 14.78 -12.43 7.94
C ALA A 194 15.25 -13.60 7.05
N GLY A 195 16.30 -13.42 6.25
CA GLY A 195 16.80 -14.44 5.34
C GLY A 195 15.87 -14.82 4.18
N THR A 196 14.72 -14.18 4.07
CA THR A 196 13.66 -14.51 3.09
C THR A 196 13.18 -13.31 2.30
N MET A 197 13.78 -12.14 2.49
CA MET A 197 13.40 -10.91 1.81
C MET A 197 13.69 -10.98 0.32
N PRO A 198 12.69 -10.92 -0.56
CA PRO A 198 12.91 -11.02 -1.98
C PRO A 198 13.41 -9.71 -2.61
N THR A 199 13.23 -8.57 -1.91
CA THR A 199 13.51 -7.23 -2.44
C THR A 199 14.23 -6.36 -1.40
N THR A 200 14.92 -5.33 -1.89
CA THR A 200 15.47 -4.23 -1.10
C THR A 200 14.79 -2.94 -1.52
N ASN A 201 14.70 -1.98 -0.62
CA ASN A 201 14.29 -0.62 -0.91
C ASN A 201 15.39 0.32 -0.42
N ASN A 202 16.14 0.92 -1.33
CA ASN A 202 17.37 1.63 -1.03
C ASN A 202 17.22 3.13 -0.93
N PHE A 203 16.13 3.69 -1.48
CA PHE A 203 15.92 5.14 -1.50
C PHE A 203 14.44 5.53 -1.38
N ALA A 204 14.23 6.76 -0.91
CA ALA A 204 12.94 7.46 -0.98
C ALA A 204 13.16 8.89 -1.43
N SER A 205 12.14 9.51 -2.02
CA SER A 205 12.25 10.86 -2.55
C SER A 205 11.11 11.78 -2.08
N VAL A 206 11.39 13.08 -2.14
CA VAL A 206 10.39 14.15 -2.02
C VAL A 206 10.62 15.14 -3.14
N THR A 207 9.56 15.53 -3.85
CA THR A 207 9.57 16.67 -4.74
C THR A 207 8.75 17.79 -4.14
N PHE A 208 9.37 18.92 -3.85
CA PHE A 208 8.72 20.13 -3.38
C PHE A 208 8.18 20.88 -4.61
N LYS A 209 6.92 20.57 -4.99
CA LYS A 209 6.25 21.19 -6.13
C LYS A 209 6.04 22.68 -5.90
N GLY A 210 5.97 23.46 -6.98
CA GLY A 210 5.82 24.90 -6.96
C GLY A 210 7.16 25.62 -7.09
N ALA A 211 7.27 26.47 -8.12
CA ALA A 211 8.50 27.19 -8.42
C ALA A 211 8.74 28.30 -7.41
N ILE A 212 10.00 28.48 -6.98
CA ILE A 212 10.43 29.58 -6.12
C ILE A 212 11.42 30.49 -6.87
N ASN A 213 11.31 31.79 -6.64
CA ASN A 213 12.33 32.74 -7.08
C ASN A 213 13.57 32.60 -6.19
N HIS A 214 14.44 31.63 -6.50
CA HIS A 214 15.67 31.36 -5.74
C HIS A 214 16.61 32.56 -5.61
N GLY A 215 16.57 33.54 -6.55
CA GLY A 215 17.33 34.78 -6.45
C GLY A 215 16.87 35.68 -5.28
N ASN A 216 15.64 35.58 -4.84
CA ASN A 216 15.08 36.28 -3.69
C ASN A 216 15.21 35.53 -2.36
N VAL A 217 15.73 34.31 -2.33
CA VAL A 217 15.94 33.55 -1.10
C VAL A 217 17.11 34.10 -0.31
N GLU A 218 16.87 34.45 0.95
CA GLU A 218 17.90 34.87 1.92
C GLU A 218 18.54 33.64 2.59
N ASN A 219 17.72 32.73 3.09
CA ASN A 219 18.14 31.45 3.64
C ASN A 219 17.08 30.38 3.40
N ALA A 220 17.52 29.12 3.33
CA ALA A 220 16.66 27.98 3.21
C ALA A 220 17.14 26.85 4.15
N ASN A 221 16.20 26.29 4.91
CA ASN A 221 16.45 25.19 5.84
C ASN A 221 15.60 23.98 5.46
N LEU A 222 16.24 22.81 5.41
CA LEU A 222 15.59 21.51 5.28
C LEU A 222 15.62 20.81 6.63
N THR A 223 14.44 20.49 7.18
CA THR A 223 14.30 19.63 8.36
C THR A 223 13.75 18.28 7.94
N VAL A 224 14.42 17.20 8.35
CA VAL A 224 13.99 15.82 8.09
C VAL A 224 13.86 15.04 9.40
N ILE A 225 12.95 14.07 9.40
CA ILE A 225 12.77 13.15 10.51
C ILE A 225 12.85 11.72 10.01
N TYR A 226 13.67 10.93 10.72
CA TYR A 226 13.81 9.50 10.53
C TYR A 226 13.41 8.75 11.79
N LEU A 227 12.85 7.56 11.60
CA LEU A 227 12.71 6.55 12.65
C LEU A 227 13.69 5.42 12.34
N THR A 228 14.20 4.76 13.37
CA THR A 228 15.03 3.55 13.32
C THR A 228 16.48 3.70 12.84
N GLY A 229 17.00 4.89 12.62
CA GLY A 229 18.41 5.07 12.27
C GLY A 229 19.38 4.64 13.38
N ASN A 230 20.56 4.11 13.01
CA ASN A 230 21.59 3.60 13.92
C ASN A 230 22.92 4.29 13.73
N LEU A 231 23.57 4.63 14.84
CA LEU A 231 24.91 5.21 14.82
C LEU A 231 25.94 4.26 14.19
N GLY A 232 26.60 4.74 13.13
CA GLY A 232 27.68 4.03 12.46
C GLY A 232 27.22 3.07 11.36
N GLU A 233 25.95 3.04 11.04
CA GLU A 233 25.42 2.44 9.81
C GLU A 233 25.25 3.56 8.77
N PRO A 234 26.00 3.55 7.64
CA PRO A 234 25.98 4.67 6.71
C PRO A 234 24.62 4.88 6.07
N ASP A 235 24.15 6.13 6.12
CA ASP A 235 23.01 6.62 5.36
C ASP A 235 23.30 8.02 4.83
N TYR A 236 22.56 8.44 3.80
CA TYR A 236 22.86 9.68 3.09
C TYR A 236 21.57 10.45 2.81
N LEU A 237 21.72 11.78 2.76
CA LEU A 237 20.69 12.71 2.36
C LEU A 237 21.22 13.60 1.24
N GLU A 238 20.46 13.70 0.15
CA GLU A 238 20.75 14.63 -0.92
C GLU A 238 19.64 15.67 -1.08
N PHE A 239 20.03 16.91 -1.27
CA PHE A 239 19.13 18.00 -1.64
C PHE A 239 19.54 18.54 -3.01
N ASN A 240 18.65 18.43 -4.00
CA ASN A 240 18.92 18.79 -5.40
C ASN A 240 20.18 18.12 -5.97
N GLY A 241 20.47 16.88 -5.57
CA GLY A 241 21.65 16.12 -5.97
C GLY A 241 22.94 16.51 -5.24
N TYR A 242 22.85 17.33 -4.19
CA TYR A 242 24.00 17.67 -3.34
C TYR A 242 23.87 16.98 -1.99
N GLY A 243 24.90 16.24 -1.60
CA GLY A 243 24.94 15.60 -0.29
C GLY A 243 24.91 16.61 0.86
N VAL A 244 24.04 16.38 1.83
CA VAL A 244 23.93 17.16 3.07
C VAL A 244 23.96 16.23 4.28
N GLY A 245 24.59 16.64 5.38
CA GLY A 245 24.59 15.88 6.65
C GLY A 245 25.70 14.83 6.80
N GLY A 246 26.47 14.53 5.75
CA GLY A 246 27.58 13.56 5.82
C GLY A 246 27.17 12.15 5.36
N ASP A 247 27.69 11.12 6.02
CA ASP A 247 27.57 9.70 5.68
C ASP A 247 26.89 8.86 6.81
N ASP A 248 26.30 9.52 7.79
CA ASP A 248 25.57 8.92 8.91
C ASP A 248 24.60 9.99 9.44
N VAL A 249 23.52 10.23 8.70
CA VAL A 249 22.56 11.31 8.96
C VAL A 249 21.60 10.91 10.09
N ALA A 250 21.11 9.67 10.05
CA ALA A 250 20.21 9.11 11.06
C ALA A 250 21.00 8.31 12.11
N ASN A 251 21.59 9.00 13.06
CA ASN A 251 22.61 8.45 13.95
C ASN A 251 22.29 8.50 15.45
N SER A 252 21.03 8.56 15.83
CA SER A 252 20.61 8.64 17.24
C SER A 252 20.41 7.27 17.89
N GLY A 253 20.29 6.20 17.11
CA GLY A 253 20.16 4.82 17.59
C GLY A 253 21.50 4.18 17.94
N ASP A 254 21.45 3.05 18.65
CA ASP A 254 22.54 2.09 18.81
C ASP A 254 22.01 0.68 18.61
N ASP A 255 22.88 -0.34 18.62
CA ASP A 255 22.50 -1.76 18.45
C ASP A 255 21.33 -2.24 19.35
N LYS A 256 20.88 -1.43 20.29
CA LYS A 256 19.87 -1.78 21.29
C LYS A 256 18.69 -0.83 21.35
N THR A 257 18.86 0.40 20.86
CA THR A 257 17.85 1.46 20.90
C THR A 257 17.70 2.06 19.51
N TYR A 258 16.61 1.75 18.86
CA TYR A 258 16.25 2.39 17.59
C TYR A 258 15.84 3.83 17.87
N GLY A 259 16.58 4.77 17.28
CA GLY A 259 16.43 6.19 17.54
C GLY A 259 15.33 6.85 16.74
N ILE A 260 15.14 8.12 17.06
CA ILE A 260 14.49 9.09 16.21
C ILE A 260 15.49 10.20 15.92
N ASP A 261 15.65 10.56 14.67
CA ASP A 261 16.53 11.63 14.24
C ASP A 261 15.71 12.77 13.66
N LEU A 262 15.81 13.94 14.29
CA LEU A 262 15.37 15.21 13.74
C LEU A 262 16.61 16.02 13.38
N LYS A 263 16.83 16.27 12.09
CA LYS A 263 17.99 16.99 11.58
C LYS A 263 17.55 18.18 10.75
N THR A 264 18.23 19.30 10.94
CA THR A 264 18.02 20.52 10.13
C THR A 264 19.31 20.94 9.45
N PHE A 265 19.22 21.19 8.15
CA PHE A 265 20.34 21.54 7.29
C PHE A 265 20.12 22.90 6.62
N ASP A 266 21.12 23.75 6.62
CA ASP A 266 21.15 24.93 5.77
C ASP A 266 21.41 24.50 4.31
N VAL A 267 20.38 24.62 3.47
CA VAL A 267 20.41 24.27 2.05
C VAL A 267 20.39 25.50 1.13
N THR A 268 20.61 26.69 1.69
CA THR A 268 20.51 27.97 0.99
C THR A 268 21.28 27.99 -0.32
N LYS A 269 22.51 27.46 -0.31
CA LYS A 269 23.39 27.47 -1.51
C LYS A 269 22.97 26.47 -2.59
N TYR A 270 22.06 25.56 -2.27
CA TYR A 270 21.60 24.50 -3.16
C TYR A 270 20.16 24.71 -3.66
N ILE A 271 19.47 25.76 -3.16
CA ILE A 271 18.10 26.06 -3.56
C ILE A 271 18.01 26.36 -5.06
N GLN A 272 17.01 25.83 -5.71
CA GLN A 272 16.70 25.98 -7.13
C GLN A 272 15.25 26.44 -7.32
N ALA A 273 14.81 26.65 -8.56
CA ALA A 273 13.41 26.94 -8.84
C ALA A 273 12.49 25.79 -8.41
N GLU A 274 12.88 24.57 -8.69
CA GLU A 274 12.24 23.34 -8.21
C GLU A 274 13.20 22.60 -7.30
N ASN A 275 12.70 22.00 -6.22
CA ASN A 275 13.54 21.41 -5.20
C ASN A 275 13.11 19.96 -4.90
N SER A 276 14.10 19.13 -4.59
CA SER A 276 13.87 17.73 -4.23
C SER A 276 14.83 17.24 -3.17
N VAL A 277 14.40 16.22 -2.44
CA VAL A 277 15.19 15.49 -1.44
C VAL A 277 15.23 14.04 -1.85
N LEU A 278 16.40 13.42 -1.69
CA LEU A 278 16.61 11.98 -1.84
C LEU A 278 17.18 11.44 -0.54
N PHE A 279 16.50 10.48 0.05
CA PHE A 279 16.93 9.71 1.22
C PHE A 279 17.53 8.41 0.74
N LEU A 280 18.71 8.05 1.23
CA LEU A 280 19.44 6.86 0.82
C LEU A 280 19.92 6.11 2.04
N ARG A 281 19.56 4.83 2.17
CA ARG A 281 20.06 3.98 3.26
C ARG A 281 21.50 3.49 3.07
N GLY A 282 22.17 3.85 2.00
CA GLY A 282 23.53 3.47 1.64
C GLY A 282 23.89 4.00 0.26
N LYS A 283 25.08 3.67 -0.27
CA LYS A 283 25.53 4.10 -1.60
C LYS A 283 25.49 2.95 -2.60
N ASP A 284 24.95 3.24 -3.76
CA ASP A 284 25.12 2.51 -5.00
C ASP A 284 26.20 3.23 -5.82
N ILE A 285 27.44 2.79 -5.70
CA ILE A 285 28.58 3.45 -6.34
C ILE A 285 28.68 3.08 -7.82
N ASN A 286 28.25 1.88 -8.18
CA ASN A 286 28.37 1.36 -9.54
C ASN A 286 27.10 1.56 -10.39
N GLY A 287 25.99 1.98 -9.80
CA GLY A 287 24.72 2.29 -10.48
C GLY A 287 23.90 1.05 -10.85
N ASP A 288 24.09 -0.07 -10.16
CA ASP A 288 23.35 -1.31 -10.42
C ASP A 288 22.04 -1.43 -9.60
N GLY A 289 21.75 -0.45 -8.75
CA GLY A 289 20.57 -0.41 -7.88
C GLY A 289 20.74 -1.16 -6.55
N GLU A 290 21.92 -1.69 -6.28
CA GLU A 290 22.25 -2.37 -5.03
C GLU A 290 23.28 -1.54 -4.23
N ILE A 291 23.17 -1.62 -2.90
CA ILE A 291 24.18 -0.98 -2.04
C ILE A 291 25.43 -1.84 -2.01
N GLU A 292 26.56 -1.18 -2.11
CA GLU A 292 27.87 -1.82 -2.13
C GLU A 292 28.13 -2.68 -0.89
N VAL A 293 29.00 -3.63 -1.03
CA VAL A 293 29.50 -4.44 0.08
C VAL A 293 30.98 -4.07 0.35
N ASP A 294 31.36 -4.09 1.61
CA ASP A 294 32.75 -3.93 2.00
C ASP A 294 33.62 -5.16 1.63
N ASP A 295 34.93 -5.07 1.88
CA ASP A 295 35.90 -6.15 1.61
C ASP A 295 35.58 -7.45 2.37
N GLU A 296 34.78 -7.39 3.42
CA GLU A 296 34.31 -8.53 4.23
C GLU A 296 33.01 -9.12 3.68
N GLY A 297 32.40 -8.51 2.66
CA GLY A 297 31.14 -8.91 2.06
C GLY A 297 29.91 -8.45 2.86
N LYS A 298 30.09 -7.49 3.80
CA LYS A 298 29.03 -6.84 4.54
C LYS A 298 28.53 -5.63 3.72
N ARG A 299 27.22 -5.48 3.58
CA ARG A 299 26.63 -4.31 2.92
C ARG A 299 26.87 -3.06 3.75
N GLU A 300 27.37 -2.03 3.12
CA GLU A 300 27.50 -0.70 3.71
C GLU A 300 26.16 0.02 3.60
N GLY A 301 25.44 0.15 4.71
CA GLY A 301 24.17 0.90 4.77
C GLY A 301 23.27 0.46 5.91
N GLU A 302 22.33 1.32 6.25
CA GLU A 302 21.31 1.07 7.25
C GLU A 302 20.51 -0.19 6.94
N HIS A 303 20.23 -0.99 7.97
CA HIS A 303 19.38 -2.16 7.84
C HIS A 303 17.92 -1.79 7.70
N TYR A 304 17.48 -0.82 8.48
CA TYR A 304 16.12 -0.27 8.48
C TYR A 304 16.17 1.22 8.74
N LEU A 305 15.62 2.01 7.83
CA LEU A 305 15.54 3.45 7.94
C LEU A 305 14.16 3.91 7.47
N HIS A 306 13.48 4.70 8.28
CA HIS A 306 12.15 5.20 7.96
C HIS A 306 12.14 6.73 7.85
N PRO A 307 12.34 7.32 6.68
CA PRO A 307 11.99 8.71 6.45
C PRO A 307 10.49 8.91 6.65
N VAL A 308 10.09 9.84 7.52
CA VAL A 308 8.67 10.07 7.85
C VAL A 308 8.22 11.51 7.65
N LEU A 309 9.15 12.47 7.62
CA LEU A 309 8.86 13.88 7.45
C LEU A 309 10.01 14.61 6.75
N ALA A 310 9.66 15.52 5.84
CA ALA A 310 10.57 16.52 5.27
C ALA A 310 9.88 17.89 5.23
N VAL A 311 10.52 18.89 5.82
CA VAL A 311 10.04 20.27 5.84
C VAL A 311 11.11 21.17 5.23
N LEU A 312 10.76 21.84 4.14
CA LEU A 312 11.61 22.88 3.54
C LEU A 312 10.98 24.24 3.81
N ILE A 313 11.76 25.18 4.31
CA ILE A 313 11.38 26.58 4.45
C ILE A 313 12.44 27.47 3.80
N ALA A 314 12.03 28.33 2.90
CA ALA A 314 12.87 29.29 2.21
C ALA A 314 12.41 30.72 2.54
N ARG A 315 13.20 31.48 3.29
CA ARG A 315 12.93 32.86 3.66
C ARG A 315 13.36 33.80 2.53
N HIS A 316 12.52 34.79 2.27
CA HIS A 316 12.77 35.78 1.22
C HIS A 316 13.55 36.98 1.76
N LYS A 317 14.41 37.56 0.92
CA LYS A 317 15.13 38.85 1.19
C LYS A 317 14.16 40.00 1.33
N THR A 318 13.12 39.99 0.52
CA THR A 318 12.07 41.01 0.48
C THR A 318 10.71 40.32 0.40
N THR A 319 9.70 40.92 1.01
CA THR A 319 8.33 40.45 0.86
C THR A 319 7.88 40.68 -0.59
N GLU A 320 7.72 39.62 -1.34
CA GLU A 320 7.09 39.67 -2.67
C GLU A 320 5.57 39.81 -2.47
N LYS A 321 4.94 40.69 -3.25
CA LYS A 321 3.48 40.68 -3.42
C LYS A 321 3.16 39.55 -4.40
N THR A 322 3.15 38.34 -3.92
CA THR A 322 2.68 37.20 -4.70
C THR A 322 1.15 37.15 -4.66
N LEU A 323 0.53 36.76 -5.75
CA LEU A 323 -0.88 36.41 -5.84
C LEU A 323 -1.03 34.91 -5.52
N PRO A 324 -2.23 34.42 -5.21
CA PRO A 324 -2.53 32.99 -5.29
C PRO A 324 -2.14 32.42 -6.66
N ASP A 325 -1.95 31.13 -6.75
CA ASP A 325 -1.51 30.41 -7.97
C ASP A 325 -2.10 29.00 -7.91
N PHE A 326 -3.35 28.86 -8.33
CA PHE A 326 -4.05 27.58 -8.27
C PHE A 326 -3.56 26.65 -9.38
N SER A 327 -3.49 25.39 -9.09
CA SER A 327 -3.37 24.33 -10.09
C SER A 327 -4.23 23.14 -9.70
N LEU A 328 -4.69 22.39 -10.69
CA LEU A 328 -5.65 21.32 -10.51
C LEU A 328 -5.11 20.00 -11.05
N GLU A 329 -5.21 18.96 -10.24
CA GLU A 329 -4.98 17.58 -10.67
C GLU A 329 -6.26 16.77 -10.41
N LEU A 330 -6.54 15.78 -11.28
CA LEU A 330 -7.67 14.87 -11.12
C LEU A 330 -7.17 13.42 -11.09
N ALA A 331 -7.50 12.71 -10.01
CA ALA A 331 -7.18 11.29 -9.89
C ALA A 331 -8.43 10.43 -10.11
N LEU A 332 -8.27 9.37 -10.90
CA LEU A 332 -9.29 8.36 -11.15
C LEU A 332 -9.14 7.21 -10.15
N PRO A 333 -10.25 6.51 -9.81
CA PRO A 333 -10.17 5.28 -9.05
C PRO A 333 -9.38 4.23 -9.82
N LYS A 334 -8.63 3.39 -9.12
CA LYS A 334 -7.79 2.32 -9.70
C LYS A 334 -8.56 1.38 -10.64
N ASN A 335 -9.83 1.13 -10.33
CA ASN A 335 -10.74 0.30 -11.12
C ASN A 335 -11.94 1.14 -11.52
N LEU A 336 -11.84 1.86 -12.63
CA LEU A 336 -12.93 2.69 -13.16
C LEU A 336 -13.90 1.80 -13.95
N THR A 337 -15.11 1.60 -13.40
CA THR A 337 -16.14 0.77 -14.00
C THR A 337 -17.46 1.54 -14.15
N GLU A 338 -18.35 1.07 -14.97
CA GLU A 338 -19.70 1.65 -15.09
C GLU A 338 -20.44 1.68 -13.75
N GLY A 339 -21.28 2.70 -13.55
CA GLY A 339 -22.00 3.00 -12.32
C GLY A 339 -21.27 3.99 -11.42
N GLU A 340 -21.52 3.91 -10.13
CA GLU A 340 -21.00 4.87 -9.15
C GLU A 340 -19.49 4.76 -8.97
N ASN A 341 -18.79 5.87 -9.18
CA ASN A 341 -17.36 6.05 -8.98
C ASN A 341 -17.13 7.32 -8.17
N MET A 342 -15.93 7.44 -7.61
CA MET A 342 -15.47 8.63 -6.91
C MET A 342 -14.18 9.12 -7.55
N LEU A 343 -14.21 10.30 -8.17
CA LEU A 343 -13.02 11.00 -8.63
C LEU A 343 -12.44 11.80 -7.47
N THR A 344 -11.15 12.07 -7.49
CA THR A 344 -10.53 12.95 -6.51
C THR A 344 -9.91 14.13 -7.25
N ALA A 345 -10.43 15.33 -7.02
CA ALA A 345 -9.77 16.55 -7.43
C ALA A 345 -8.81 17.01 -6.33
N VAL A 346 -7.60 17.38 -6.72
CA VAL A 346 -6.59 17.97 -5.85
C VAL A 346 -6.29 19.37 -6.37
N VAL A 347 -6.72 20.37 -5.61
CA VAL A 347 -6.40 21.76 -5.88
C VAL A 347 -5.19 22.17 -5.05
N ASN A 348 -4.17 22.72 -5.68
CA ASN A 348 -2.98 23.23 -5.02
C ASN A 348 -2.91 24.74 -5.22
N ASN A 349 -2.47 25.47 -4.20
CA ASN A 349 -2.12 26.89 -4.30
C ASN A 349 -0.61 27.05 -4.12
N TYR A 350 0.12 27.21 -5.20
CA TYR A 350 1.57 27.40 -5.18
C TYR A 350 2.00 28.86 -4.93
N GLY A 351 1.06 29.77 -4.87
CA GLY A 351 1.29 31.18 -4.64
C GLY A 351 1.12 31.60 -3.18
N ARG A 352 0.67 32.84 -3.00
CA ARG A 352 0.38 33.39 -1.68
C ARG A 352 -0.76 32.63 -1.03
N LEU A 353 -0.64 32.43 0.29
CA LEU A 353 -1.73 31.87 1.12
C LEU A 353 -3.09 32.49 0.78
N PHE A 354 -4.06 31.65 0.50
CA PHE A 354 -5.43 32.02 0.15
C PHE A 354 -6.39 31.27 1.08
N GLU A 355 -7.17 32.03 1.83
CA GLU A 355 -8.14 31.51 2.82
C GLU A 355 -9.57 31.97 2.51
N ASP A 356 -9.90 32.16 1.22
CA ASP A 356 -11.22 32.59 0.76
C ASP A 356 -11.83 31.53 -0.18
N ASP A 357 -12.96 31.81 -0.74
CA ASP A 357 -13.78 30.89 -1.52
C ASP A 357 -13.49 31.01 -3.02
N PHE A 358 -13.41 29.87 -3.71
CA PHE A 358 -13.39 29.76 -5.16
C PHE A 358 -14.42 28.71 -5.63
N VAL A 359 -14.70 28.64 -6.94
CA VAL A 359 -15.59 27.63 -7.50
C VAL A 359 -14.78 26.55 -8.19
N LEU A 360 -14.97 25.28 -7.77
CA LEU A 360 -14.51 24.12 -8.51
C LEU A 360 -15.66 23.56 -9.35
N LYS A 361 -15.41 23.37 -10.64
CA LYS A 361 -16.35 22.79 -11.59
C LYS A 361 -15.75 21.58 -12.27
N VAL A 362 -16.55 20.50 -12.39
CA VAL A 362 -16.16 19.29 -13.14
C VAL A 362 -17.27 18.92 -14.10
N SER A 363 -16.90 18.63 -15.35
CA SER A 363 -17.80 18.17 -16.39
C SER A 363 -17.24 16.90 -17.07
N VAL A 364 -18.15 16.03 -17.54
CA VAL A 364 -17.84 14.84 -18.33
C VAL A 364 -18.61 14.94 -19.65
N ASP A 365 -17.90 14.79 -20.77
CA ASP A 365 -18.44 14.94 -22.13
C ASP A 365 -19.22 16.24 -22.31
N GLY A 366 -18.76 17.31 -21.65
CA GLY A 366 -19.39 18.62 -21.66
C GLY A 366 -20.60 18.77 -20.72
N SER A 367 -21.01 17.72 -20.02
CA SER A 367 -22.11 17.79 -19.03
C SER A 367 -21.53 18.00 -17.64
N GLU A 368 -21.99 19.02 -16.93
CA GLU A 368 -21.58 19.31 -15.56
C GLU A 368 -22.02 18.19 -14.60
N ILE A 369 -21.07 17.65 -13.81
CA ILE A 369 -21.32 16.64 -12.79
C ILE A 369 -21.06 17.15 -11.37
N TYR A 370 -20.30 18.25 -11.25
CA TYR A 370 -19.95 18.88 -9.98
C TYR A 370 -19.72 20.39 -10.18
N SER A 371 -20.26 21.22 -9.30
CA SER A 371 -20.01 22.66 -9.27
C SER A 371 -20.30 23.17 -7.86
N GLU A 372 -19.28 23.41 -7.06
CA GLU A 372 -19.39 23.80 -5.66
C GLU A 372 -18.44 24.94 -5.31
N VAL A 373 -18.84 25.72 -4.31
CA VAL A 373 -17.96 26.70 -3.67
C VAL A 373 -17.06 25.96 -2.69
N VAL A 374 -15.77 26.08 -2.89
CA VAL A 374 -14.73 25.44 -2.10
C VAL A 374 -13.94 26.50 -1.34
N ARG A 375 -13.63 26.24 -0.10
CA ARG A 375 -12.72 27.07 0.71
C ARG A 375 -11.42 26.34 0.92
N MET A 376 -10.32 26.98 0.61
CA MET A 376 -8.99 26.48 0.86
C MET A 376 -8.53 26.87 2.26
N ASP A 377 -7.89 25.96 2.95
CA ASP A 377 -7.20 26.24 4.21
C ASP A 377 -5.72 26.61 3.97
N ALA A 378 -5.00 26.85 5.05
CA ALA A 378 -3.59 27.22 4.99
C ALA A 378 -2.63 26.08 4.65
N SER A 379 -3.12 24.86 4.41
CA SER A 379 -2.27 23.79 3.85
C SER A 379 -1.86 24.10 2.41
N GLY A 380 -2.65 24.92 1.72
CA GLY A 380 -2.50 25.18 0.29
C GLY A 380 -2.87 23.99 -0.58
N ILE A 381 -3.50 22.96 -0.02
CA ILE A 381 -3.93 21.74 -0.71
C ILE A 381 -5.36 21.40 -0.31
N GLU A 382 -6.25 21.32 -1.29
CA GLU A 382 -7.63 20.88 -1.05
C GLU A 382 -7.91 19.61 -1.86
N LYS A 383 -8.44 18.56 -1.17
CA LYS A 383 -8.79 17.28 -1.80
C LYS A 383 -10.29 17.06 -1.74
N LEU A 384 -10.92 17.00 -2.90
CA LEU A 384 -12.36 16.91 -3.06
C LEU A 384 -12.76 15.60 -3.71
N ALA A 385 -13.70 14.91 -3.07
CA ALA A 385 -14.30 13.69 -3.60
C ALA A 385 -15.50 14.04 -4.48
N ILE A 386 -15.46 13.68 -5.76
CA ILE A 386 -16.46 14.04 -6.75
C ILE A 386 -17.18 12.77 -7.22
N PRO A 387 -18.47 12.61 -6.89
CA PRO A 387 -19.23 11.45 -7.33
C PRO A 387 -19.52 11.52 -8.83
N TRP A 388 -19.27 10.41 -9.52
CA TRP A 388 -19.57 10.26 -10.93
C TRP A 388 -20.25 8.93 -11.20
N ASN A 389 -21.47 8.99 -11.77
CA ASN A 389 -22.14 7.78 -12.26
C ASN A 389 -21.75 7.54 -13.72
N ALA A 390 -20.69 6.76 -13.90
CA ALA A 390 -20.05 6.56 -15.19
C ALA A 390 -20.79 5.54 -16.07
N THR A 391 -20.80 5.78 -17.37
CA THR A 391 -21.23 4.80 -18.38
C THR A 391 -20.04 4.15 -19.05
N HIS A 392 -20.21 2.95 -19.59
CA HIS A 392 -19.15 2.24 -20.31
C HIS A 392 -18.66 3.04 -21.52
N GLY A 393 -17.35 3.06 -21.72
CA GLY A 393 -16.72 3.69 -22.89
C GLY A 393 -15.68 4.75 -22.52
N THR A 394 -15.22 5.49 -23.51
CA THR A 394 -14.28 6.59 -23.33
C THR A 394 -15.02 7.89 -23.03
N HIS A 395 -14.58 8.61 -22.03
CA HIS A 395 -15.15 9.88 -21.60
C HIS A 395 -14.04 10.92 -21.47
N THR A 396 -14.33 12.16 -21.85
CA THR A 396 -13.47 13.31 -21.60
C THR A 396 -13.95 14.03 -20.36
N ILE A 397 -13.09 14.09 -19.34
CA ILE A 397 -13.35 14.78 -18.08
C ILE A 397 -12.60 16.12 -18.09
N ASN A 398 -13.31 17.20 -17.84
CA ASN A 398 -12.76 18.55 -17.71
C ASN A 398 -13.06 19.08 -16.32
N ALA A 399 -12.00 19.47 -15.60
CA ALA A 399 -12.09 20.08 -14.28
C ALA A 399 -11.47 21.48 -14.33
N GLU A 400 -12.07 22.45 -13.64
CA GLU A 400 -11.71 23.87 -13.66
C GLU A 400 -11.80 24.43 -12.23
N VAL A 401 -10.67 24.91 -11.71
CA VAL A 401 -10.59 25.68 -10.46
C VAL A 401 -10.80 27.15 -10.75
N ASP A 402 -11.37 27.88 -9.80
CA ASP A 402 -11.83 29.26 -9.97
C ASP A 402 -12.66 29.50 -11.26
N ALA A 403 -13.57 28.57 -11.56
CA ALA A 403 -14.37 28.54 -12.77
C ALA A 403 -15.20 29.83 -13.03
N ASN A 404 -15.34 30.70 -12.03
CA ASN A 404 -15.97 32.01 -12.14
C ASN A 404 -14.98 33.18 -12.29
N ASN A 405 -13.65 32.87 -12.36
CA ASN A 405 -12.55 33.84 -12.49
C ASN A 405 -12.66 35.01 -11.50
N LYS A 406 -12.94 34.68 -10.22
CA LYS A 406 -13.09 35.63 -9.14
C LYS A 406 -11.77 35.97 -8.45
N VAL A 407 -10.87 35.03 -8.39
CA VAL A 407 -9.55 35.17 -7.78
C VAL A 407 -8.58 35.67 -8.84
N GLN A 408 -7.80 36.69 -8.53
CA GLN A 408 -6.70 37.10 -9.39
C GLN A 408 -5.49 36.28 -9.03
N GLU A 409 -4.94 35.56 -10.00
CA GLU A 409 -3.82 34.62 -9.83
C GLU A 409 -2.55 35.08 -10.50
N SER A 410 -1.44 34.47 -10.12
CA SER A 410 -0.14 34.70 -10.78
C SER A 410 -0.02 33.96 -12.12
N ASN A 411 -0.74 32.85 -12.26
CA ASN A 411 -0.86 32.08 -13.49
C ASN A 411 -2.29 31.55 -13.63
N GLU A 412 -3.01 31.96 -14.64
CA GLU A 412 -4.38 31.55 -14.94
C GLU A 412 -4.45 30.37 -15.93
N ASN A 413 -3.29 29.81 -16.37
CA ASN A 413 -3.25 28.83 -17.45
C ASN A 413 -3.29 27.38 -16.97
N ASP A 414 -3.12 27.13 -15.69
CA ASP A 414 -3.13 25.82 -15.05
C ASP A 414 -4.35 25.55 -14.18
N ASN A 415 -5.36 26.43 -14.32
CA ASN A 415 -6.67 26.29 -13.67
C ASN A 415 -7.55 25.20 -14.30
N VAL A 416 -7.16 24.63 -15.43
CA VAL A 416 -7.95 23.64 -16.17
C VAL A 416 -7.17 22.35 -16.32
N PHE A 417 -7.80 21.25 -15.95
CA PHE A 417 -7.28 19.89 -16.15
C PHE A 417 -8.22 19.07 -17.02
N ILE A 418 -7.70 18.49 -18.09
CA ILE A 418 -8.47 17.66 -19.03
C ILE A 418 -7.86 16.27 -19.08
N LEU A 419 -8.70 15.25 -18.95
CA LEU A 419 -8.31 13.85 -18.94
C LEU A 419 -9.30 13.01 -19.73
N ASP A 420 -8.80 12.13 -20.63
CA ASP A 420 -9.59 11.08 -21.22
C ASP A 420 -9.52 9.81 -20.37
N ALA A 421 -10.67 9.27 -20.00
CA ALA A 421 -10.82 8.10 -19.14
C ALA A 421 -11.63 7.00 -19.83
N TYR A 422 -11.16 5.76 -19.75
CA TYR A 422 -11.92 4.61 -20.21
C TYR A 422 -12.61 3.91 -19.05
N VAL A 423 -13.94 3.85 -19.13
CA VAL A 423 -14.79 3.19 -18.13
C VAL A 423 -15.05 1.75 -18.58
N MET A 424 -14.59 0.79 -17.82
CA MET A 424 -14.77 -0.63 -18.09
C MET A 424 -16.20 -1.09 -17.77
N ARG A 425 -16.67 -2.11 -18.47
CA ARG A 425 -17.86 -2.86 -18.04
C ARG A 425 -17.58 -3.56 -16.72
N LYS A 426 -18.58 -3.57 -15.84
CA LYS A 426 -18.51 -4.37 -14.61
C LYS A 426 -18.20 -5.84 -14.92
N PRO A 427 -17.65 -6.59 -13.93
CA PRO A 427 -17.60 -8.05 -14.05
C PRO A 427 -18.98 -8.62 -14.35
N ASP A 428 -19.02 -9.72 -15.08
CA ASP A 428 -20.25 -10.45 -15.42
C ASP A 428 -19.93 -11.93 -15.36
N LEU A 429 -20.14 -12.54 -14.18
CA LEU A 429 -19.80 -13.94 -13.95
C LEU A 429 -20.90 -14.85 -14.48
N SER A 430 -20.53 -15.80 -15.31
CA SER A 430 -21.40 -16.87 -15.75
C SER A 430 -20.83 -18.24 -15.35
N VAL A 431 -21.70 -19.21 -15.13
CA VAL A 431 -21.32 -20.56 -14.71
C VAL A 431 -21.99 -21.59 -15.61
N LYS A 432 -21.26 -22.66 -15.92
CA LYS A 432 -21.75 -23.78 -16.71
C LYS A 432 -21.22 -25.10 -16.16
N ILE A 433 -22.12 -26.02 -15.90
CA ILE A 433 -21.76 -27.40 -15.51
C ILE A 433 -21.43 -28.19 -16.79
N LEU A 434 -20.28 -28.83 -16.80
CA LEU A 434 -19.88 -29.74 -17.87
C LEU A 434 -20.25 -31.19 -17.50
N THR A 435 -20.05 -32.11 -18.43
CA THR A 435 -20.40 -33.52 -18.22
C THR A 435 -19.64 -34.11 -17.03
N PRO A 436 -20.33 -34.68 -16.03
CA PRO A 436 -19.71 -35.37 -14.91
C PRO A 436 -18.78 -36.50 -15.34
N ILE A 437 -17.67 -36.67 -14.65
CA ILE A 437 -16.63 -37.66 -14.95
C ILE A 437 -16.54 -38.65 -13.80
N ALA A 438 -16.76 -39.94 -14.07
CA ALA A 438 -16.61 -40.99 -13.04
C ALA A 438 -15.15 -41.10 -12.57
N GLU A 439 -14.92 -41.03 -11.27
CA GLU A 439 -13.61 -41.28 -10.69
C GLU A 439 -13.39 -42.79 -10.58
N ASN A 440 -12.40 -43.33 -11.30
CA ASN A 440 -12.12 -44.79 -11.35
C ASN A 440 -11.74 -45.32 -9.96
N GLY A 441 -12.61 -46.14 -9.39
CA GLY A 441 -12.28 -47.06 -8.31
C GLY A 441 -13.10 -46.92 -7.04
N LYS A 442 -13.97 -47.94 -6.78
CA LYS A 442 -14.63 -48.35 -5.53
C LYS A 442 -14.72 -47.32 -4.40
N ALA A 443 -15.93 -46.94 -4.05
CA ALA A 443 -16.26 -46.13 -2.90
C ALA A 443 -15.43 -46.52 -1.67
N LYS A 444 -14.56 -45.64 -1.22
CA LYS A 444 -14.01 -45.67 0.14
C LYS A 444 -15.04 -44.96 1.02
N ASN A 445 -15.41 -45.60 2.14
CA ASN A 445 -16.26 -45.00 3.17
C ASN A 445 -15.78 -43.58 3.47
N ALA A 446 -16.60 -42.61 3.16
CA ALA A 446 -16.27 -41.19 3.21
C ALA A 446 -16.13 -40.72 4.66
N SER A 447 -14.88 -40.57 5.09
CA SER A 447 -14.53 -39.56 6.07
C SER A 447 -14.41 -38.25 5.30
N SER A 448 -15.16 -37.25 5.70
CA SER A 448 -15.31 -35.97 5.03
C SER A 448 -13.97 -35.19 4.95
N THR A 449 -13.27 -35.32 3.86
CA THR A 449 -12.17 -34.40 3.50
C THR A 449 -12.20 -34.19 1.98
N SER A 450 -12.80 -33.09 1.54
CA SER A 450 -12.83 -32.72 0.13
C SER A 450 -11.49 -32.16 -0.29
N THR A 451 -10.80 -32.88 -1.18
CA THR A 451 -9.61 -32.36 -1.89
C THR A 451 -10.06 -31.95 -3.28
N SER A 452 -10.09 -30.66 -3.56
CA SER A 452 -10.38 -30.11 -4.89
C SER A 452 -9.08 -29.78 -5.61
N THR A 453 -8.95 -30.21 -6.86
CA THR A 453 -7.81 -29.88 -7.73
C THR A 453 -8.27 -28.90 -8.80
N ALA A 454 -7.70 -27.70 -8.81
CA ALA A 454 -8.00 -26.69 -9.80
C ALA A 454 -7.10 -26.84 -11.04
N THR A 455 -7.71 -26.98 -12.21
CA THR A 455 -6.96 -26.94 -13.47
C THR A 455 -7.17 -25.57 -14.11
N ARG A 456 -6.16 -24.74 -14.07
CA ARG A 456 -6.17 -23.44 -14.74
C ARG A 456 -5.71 -23.63 -16.18
N THR A 457 -6.62 -23.61 -17.13
CA THR A 457 -6.27 -23.72 -18.54
C THR A 457 -5.98 -22.34 -19.10
N LYS A 458 -4.71 -21.93 -19.15
CA LYS A 458 -4.27 -20.89 -20.08
C LYS A 458 -4.10 -21.52 -21.45
N VAL A 459 -4.69 -20.96 -22.48
CA VAL A 459 -4.34 -21.29 -23.85
C VAL A 459 -2.95 -20.75 -24.14
N SER A 460 -1.94 -21.49 -23.75
CA SER A 460 -0.57 -21.42 -24.27
C SER A 460 0.23 -22.61 -23.76
N SER A 461 0.58 -23.48 -24.69
CA SER A 461 1.65 -24.51 -24.67
C SER A 461 1.80 -25.40 -23.42
N VAL A 462 1.47 -26.65 -23.66
CA VAL A 462 1.82 -27.84 -22.88
C VAL A 462 3.30 -27.84 -22.53
N ILE A 463 3.62 -27.84 -21.22
CA ILE A 463 4.86 -28.41 -20.70
C ILE A 463 4.48 -29.50 -19.70
N LEU A 464 4.45 -30.71 -20.19
CA LEU A 464 4.43 -31.92 -19.37
C LEU A 464 5.83 -32.12 -18.76
N GLY A 465 5.92 -32.28 -17.44
CA GLY A 465 7.01 -33.02 -16.85
C GLY A 465 8.09 -32.27 -16.08
N GLY A 466 7.85 -31.07 -15.53
CA GLY A 466 8.88 -30.30 -14.81
C GLY A 466 8.97 -30.47 -13.29
N GLY A 467 7.95 -30.96 -12.63
CA GLY A 467 7.86 -30.89 -11.16
C GLY A 467 8.71 -31.91 -10.37
N VAL A 468 9.02 -33.02 -10.95
CA VAL A 468 9.76 -34.11 -10.26
C VAL A 468 11.28 -34.01 -10.47
N ILE A 469 11.72 -33.37 -11.55
CA ILE A 469 13.16 -33.26 -11.89
C ILE A 469 13.84 -32.09 -11.16
N LEU A 470 13.10 -31.05 -10.76
CA LEU A 470 13.65 -29.88 -10.04
C LEU A 470 13.92 -30.12 -8.55
N ILE A 471 13.25 -31.09 -7.92
CA ILE A 471 13.47 -31.41 -6.50
C ILE A 471 14.78 -32.19 -6.30
N LEU A 472 15.15 -33.07 -7.25
CA LEU A 472 16.38 -33.86 -7.17
C LEU A 472 17.67 -33.02 -7.30
N PRO A 473 17.80 -32.05 -8.21
CA PRO A 473 18.96 -31.16 -8.26
C PRO A 473 19.09 -30.24 -7.03
N LEU A 474 17.98 -29.79 -6.45
CA LEU A 474 18.02 -28.98 -5.23
C LEU A 474 18.51 -29.77 -4.03
N PHE A 475 18.10 -31.02 -3.91
CA PHE A 475 18.58 -31.92 -2.85
C PHE A 475 20.08 -32.24 -2.99
N VAL A 476 20.57 -32.48 -4.21
CA VAL A 476 21.98 -32.72 -4.51
C VAL A 476 22.80 -31.45 -4.32
N PHE A 477 22.24 -30.26 -4.65
CA PHE A 477 22.92 -28.98 -4.46
C PHE A 477 23.09 -28.60 -2.98
N ILE A 478 22.09 -28.86 -2.13
CA ILE A 478 22.17 -28.64 -0.67
C ILE A 478 23.20 -29.58 -0.03
N LEU A 479 23.32 -30.83 -0.50
CA LEU A 479 24.32 -31.77 -0.01
C LEU A 479 25.74 -31.44 -0.51
N TRP A 480 25.91 -30.81 -1.67
CA TRP A 480 27.22 -30.46 -2.22
C TRP A 480 27.77 -29.12 -1.67
N ASN A 481 26.95 -28.17 -1.34
CA ASN A 481 27.42 -26.90 -0.73
C ASN A 481 27.81 -27.05 0.74
N GLY A 482 27.62 -28.19 1.34
CA GLY A 482 28.11 -28.55 2.67
C GLY A 482 29.62 -28.80 2.71
N LYS A 483 30.44 -27.85 2.29
CA LYS A 483 31.88 -27.90 2.52
C LYS A 483 32.20 -27.74 3.99
N ARG A 484 32.58 -28.83 4.59
CA ARG A 484 33.25 -29.12 5.87
C ARG A 484 32.35 -29.87 6.87
N GLY A 485 32.31 -31.17 6.72
CA GLY A 485 32.43 -32.20 7.76
C GLY A 485 31.65 -32.04 9.09
N LYS A 486 30.54 -31.29 9.15
CA LYS A 486 29.64 -31.33 10.29
C LYS A 486 28.20 -31.37 9.79
N ILE A 487 27.65 -32.56 9.74
CA ILE A 487 26.22 -32.77 9.56
C ILE A 487 25.54 -32.21 10.80
N SER A 488 24.71 -31.16 10.63
CA SER A 488 23.94 -30.61 11.74
C SER A 488 22.90 -31.65 12.16
N TRP A 489 22.95 -32.04 13.44
CA TRP A 489 22.03 -33.00 14.05
C TRP A 489 20.56 -32.64 13.88
N GLY A 490 20.26 -31.35 13.60
CA GLY A 490 18.91 -30.87 13.32
C GLY A 490 18.30 -31.45 12.03
N LEU A 491 19.10 -31.66 10.98
CA LEU A 491 18.61 -32.22 9.72
C LEU A 491 18.31 -33.72 9.83
N ILE A 492 19.09 -34.43 10.64
CA ILE A 492 18.84 -35.86 10.93
C ILE A 492 17.56 -36.02 11.76
N PHE A 493 17.28 -35.10 12.68
CA PHE A 493 16.05 -35.12 13.49
C PHE A 493 14.78 -34.92 12.66
N VAL A 494 14.79 -33.99 11.69
CA VAL A 494 13.63 -33.73 10.79
C VAL A 494 13.38 -34.94 9.88
N VAL A 495 14.41 -35.59 9.33
CA VAL A 495 14.26 -36.78 8.49
C VAL A 495 13.77 -37.98 9.31
N LEU A 496 14.26 -38.13 10.54
CA LEU A 496 13.82 -39.19 11.46
C LEU A 496 12.39 -38.94 11.98
N THR A 497 12.01 -37.72 12.23
CA THR A 497 10.64 -37.36 12.69
C THR A 497 9.62 -37.62 11.59
N VAL A 498 9.91 -37.28 10.34
CA VAL A 498 9.05 -37.59 9.18
C VAL A 498 8.96 -39.08 8.92
N ALA A 499 10.05 -39.83 9.09
CA ALA A 499 10.05 -41.29 8.95
C ALA A 499 9.27 -42.00 10.08
N LEU A 500 9.31 -41.47 11.31
CA LEU A 500 8.53 -41.99 12.44
C LEU A 500 7.04 -41.68 12.34
N ILE A 501 6.65 -40.55 11.74
CA ILE A 501 5.24 -40.24 11.49
C ILE A 501 4.64 -41.11 10.39
N LEU A 502 5.44 -41.57 9.43
CA LEU A 502 5.01 -42.47 8.36
C LEU A 502 5.04 -43.97 8.73
N SER A 503 5.69 -44.34 9.82
CA SER A 503 5.77 -45.76 10.27
C SER A 503 4.85 -46.12 11.43
N GLY A 504 4.08 -45.19 11.94
CA GLY A 504 3.22 -45.36 13.13
C GLY A 504 1.75 -45.69 12.84
N CYS A 505 1.46 -46.67 11.98
CA CYS A 505 0.10 -47.25 11.90
C CYS A 505 0.16 -48.67 11.36
N VAL A 506 0.43 -49.62 12.20
CA VAL A 506 -0.08 -51.02 12.03
C VAL A 506 -0.11 -51.68 13.40
N ASP A 507 -1.30 -51.77 14.01
CA ASP A 507 -1.62 -52.93 14.84
C ASP A 507 -3.09 -53.29 14.57
N LYS A 508 -3.23 -54.52 14.09
CA LYS A 508 -4.50 -55.17 13.80
C LYS A 508 -4.93 -56.01 15.00
N HIS A 509 -6.12 -55.81 15.48
CA HIS A 509 -6.90 -56.90 16.09
C HIS A 509 -8.24 -57.05 15.38
N PRO A 510 -8.65 -58.25 14.98
CA PRO A 510 -9.91 -58.50 14.33
C PRO A 510 -11.00 -58.64 15.41
N VAL A 511 -12.06 -57.86 15.30
CA VAL A 511 -13.33 -58.14 15.95
C VAL A 511 -14.30 -58.56 14.85
N GLU A 512 -14.73 -59.83 14.89
CA GLU A 512 -15.83 -60.33 14.10
C GLU A 512 -17.13 -59.65 14.59
N GLN A 513 -17.83 -58.94 13.69
CA GLN A 513 -19.24 -58.60 13.86
C GLN A 513 -20.03 -59.13 12.68
N GLU A 514 -21.08 -59.81 13.02
CA GLU A 514 -22.07 -60.40 12.12
C GLU A 514 -22.68 -59.35 11.22
N THR A 515 -22.71 -59.64 9.92
CA THR A 515 -23.34 -58.82 8.90
C THR A 515 -24.83 -59.11 8.86
N GLU A 516 -25.64 -58.13 9.29
CA GLU A 516 -27.00 -58.02 8.77
C GLU A 516 -26.89 -57.45 7.34
N ALA A 517 -27.51 -58.16 6.40
CA ALA A 517 -27.61 -57.75 5.01
C ALA A 517 -28.60 -56.59 4.87
N GLY A 518 -28.13 -55.36 5.08
CA GLY A 518 -28.81 -54.18 4.59
C GLY A 518 -28.50 -54.03 3.10
N THR A 519 -29.54 -53.80 2.31
CA THR A 519 -29.42 -53.40 0.88
C THR A 519 -28.66 -52.06 0.81
N GLY A 520 -27.37 -52.13 0.76
CA GLY A 520 -26.52 -50.94 0.65
C GLY A 520 -26.62 -50.36 -0.75
N THR A 521 -27.21 -49.18 -0.85
CA THR A 521 -27.14 -48.37 -2.06
C THR A 521 -25.66 -48.09 -2.36
N SER A 522 -25.17 -48.46 -3.55
CA SER A 522 -23.80 -48.18 -3.95
C SER A 522 -23.59 -46.68 -4.08
N MET A 523 -22.60 -46.13 -3.37
CA MET A 523 -22.19 -44.73 -3.47
C MET A 523 -21.10 -44.62 -4.52
N LEU A 524 -21.26 -43.71 -5.44
CA LEU A 524 -20.36 -43.47 -6.57
C LEU A 524 -19.67 -42.12 -6.41
N SER A 525 -18.39 -42.03 -6.79
CA SER A 525 -17.62 -40.81 -6.76
C SER A 525 -17.49 -40.23 -8.19
N TYR A 526 -17.81 -38.97 -8.34
CA TYR A 526 -17.72 -38.25 -9.59
C TYR A 526 -17.01 -36.91 -9.41
N SER A 527 -16.23 -36.51 -10.41
CA SER A 527 -15.74 -35.16 -10.61
C SER A 527 -16.72 -34.39 -11.48
N ILE A 528 -17.20 -33.26 -10.98
CA ILE A 528 -18.09 -32.34 -11.69
C ILE A 528 -17.26 -31.15 -12.18
N PRO A 529 -16.89 -31.10 -13.45
CA PRO A 529 -16.22 -29.94 -14.01
C PRO A 529 -17.22 -28.79 -14.15
N VAL A 530 -16.87 -27.63 -13.61
CA VAL A 530 -17.68 -26.40 -13.68
C VAL A 530 -16.85 -25.31 -14.32
N GLU A 531 -17.29 -24.84 -15.47
CA GLU A 531 -16.71 -23.69 -16.14
C GLU A 531 -17.29 -22.39 -15.55
N ILE A 532 -16.42 -21.46 -15.17
CA ILE A 532 -16.78 -20.12 -14.72
C ILE A 532 -16.13 -19.15 -15.68
N LYS A 533 -16.91 -18.21 -16.22
CA LYS A 533 -16.43 -17.18 -17.13
C LYS A 533 -16.76 -15.80 -16.61
N ASN A 534 -15.86 -14.86 -16.75
CA ASN A 534 -16.12 -13.43 -16.55
C ASN A 534 -16.35 -12.80 -17.94
N GLU A 535 -17.60 -12.53 -18.30
CA GLU A 535 -17.98 -11.93 -19.59
C GLU A 535 -17.82 -10.41 -19.61
N GLY A 536 -17.54 -9.78 -18.45
CA GLY A 536 -17.24 -8.37 -18.32
C GLY A 536 -15.79 -8.02 -18.66
N GLU A 537 -15.43 -6.75 -18.51
CA GLU A 537 -14.07 -6.24 -18.75
C GLU A 537 -13.26 -6.10 -17.46
N ALA A 538 -13.92 -5.72 -16.36
CA ALA A 538 -13.28 -5.61 -15.05
C ALA A 538 -13.08 -6.98 -14.39
N ALA A 539 -12.03 -7.10 -13.59
CA ALA A 539 -11.74 -8.33 -12.85
C ALA A 539 -12.77 -8.59 -11.75
N ALA A 540 -13.21 -9.84 -11.61
CA ALA A 540 -13.98 -10.32 -10.47
C ALA A 540 -13.04 -10.83 -9.37
N MET A 541 -13.25 -10.39 -8.11
CA MET A 541 -12.34 -10.64 -7.01
C MET A 541 -13.04 -11.33 -5.83
N ASN A 542 -12.33 -12.28 -5.17
CA ASN A 542 -12.68 -12.86 -3.87
C ASN A 542 -14.09 -13.48 -3.77
N PHE A 543 -14.57 -14.14 -4.82
CA PHE A 543 -15.87 -14.77 -4.88
C PHE A 543 -15.81 -16.29 -4.62
N LYS A 544 -16.99 -16.94 -4.54
CA LYS A 544 -17.10 -18.37 -4.29
C LYS A 544 -17.92 -19.07 -5.35
N LEU A 545 -17.49 -20.29 -5.72
CA LEU A 545 -18.28 -21.27 -6.43
C LEU A 545 -18.88 -22.24 -5.39
N SER A 546 -20.19 -22.46 -5.42
CA SER A 546 -20.90 -23.43 -4.61
C SER A 546 -21.56 -24.49 -5.50
N LEU A 547 -21.47 -25.77 -5.14
CA LEU A 547 -22.12 -26.88 -5.80
C LEU A 547 -23.18 -27.48 -4.87
N TYR A 548 -24.34 -27.72 -5.40
CA TYR A 548 -25.48 -28.35 -4.72
C TYR A 548 -25.84 -29.66 -5.40
N VAL A 549 -26.23 -30.66 -4.61
CA VAL A 549 -26.75 -31.94 -5.06
C VAL A 549 -28.13 -32.10 -4.42
N ASP A 550 -29.16 -32.30 -5.23
CA ASP A 550 -30.57 -32.42 -4.80
C ASP A 550 -31.02 -31.27 -3.88
N GLY A 551 -30.51 -30.07 -4.11
CA GLY A 551 -30.81 -28.87 -3.33
C GLY A 551 -29.96 -28.68 -2.07
N GLU A 552 -29.15 -29.67 -1.69
CA GLU A 552 -28.23 -29.54 -0.56
C GLU A 552 -26.83 -29.10 -0.99
N LYS A 553 -26.25 -28.16 -0.24
CA LYS A 553 -24.89 -27.65 -0.54
C LYS A 553 -23.84 -28.72 -0.25
N SER A 554 -23.14 -29.16 -1.29
CA SER A 554 -22.14 -30.23 -1.22
C SER A 554 -20.71 -29.67 -1.11
N VAL A 555 -20.30 -28.79 -2.03
CA VAL A 555 -18.92 -28.28 -2.12
C VAL A 555 -18.92 -26.76 -2.28
N THR A 556 -17.93 -26.09 -1.70
CA THR A 556 -17.68 -24.66 -1.93
C THR A 556 -16.20 -24.43 -2.15
N LYS A 557 -15.86 -23.67 -3.20
CA LYS A 557 -14.50 -23.29 -3.54
C LYS A 557 -14.36 -21.78 -3.61
N LYS A 558 -13.27 -21.22 -3.05
CA LYS A 558 -12.93 -19.81 -3.16
C LYS A 558 -12.14 -19.57 -4.45
N ILE A 559 -12.48 -18.50 -5.16
CA ILE A 559 -11.77 -18.00 -6.32
C ILE A 559 -11.26 -16.60 -5.95
N ASP A 560 -9.94 -16.41 -5.98
CA ASP A 560 -9.35 -15.14 -5.56
C ASP A 560 -9.51 -14.06 -6.63
N LYS A 561 -9.35 -14.44 -7.93
CA LYS A 561 -9.45 -13.51 -9.04
C LYS A 561 -9.80 -14.23 -10.34
N LEU A 562 -10.62 -13.56 -11.19
CA LEU A 562 -10.87 -13.93 -12.60
C LEU A 562 -10.92 -12.65 -13.43
N GLU A 563 -9.98 -12.50 -14.37
CA GLU A 563 -9.88 -11.31 -15.21
C GLU A 563 -11.07 -11.20 -16.18
N GLY A 564 -11.29 -9.98 -16.69
CA GLY A 564 -12.29 -9.74 -17.71
C GLY A 564 -12.02 -10.55 -18.98
N GLY A 565 -13.04 -11.20 -19.51
CA GLY A 565 -12.95 -12.09 -20.67
C GLY A 565 -12.32 -13.46 -20.42
N GLU A 566 -11.79 -13.73 -19.20
CA GLU A 566 -11.20 -15.04 -18.86
C GLU A 566 -12.27 -16.05 -18.43
N PHE A 567 -11.90 -17.32 -18.53
CA PHE A 567 -12.66 -18.43 -17.93
C PHE A 567 -11.71 -19.41 -17.22
N ILE A 568 -12.25 -20.11 -16.23
CA ILE A 568 -11.59 -21.20 -15.51
C ILE A 568 -12.53 -22.41 -15.46
N THR A 569 -11.97 -23.61 -15.40
CA THR A 569 -12.72 -24.82 -15.11
C THR A 569 -12.29 -25.39 -13.78
N GLU A 570 -13.24 -25.57 -12.87
CA GLU A 570 -13.03 -26.13 -11.55
C GLU A 570 -13.61 -27.54 -11.48
N GLU A 571 -12.80 -28.50 -11.05
CA GLU A 571 -13.24 -29.87 -10.83
C GLU A 571 -13.65 -30.05 -9.36
N LEU A 572 -14.93 -30.40 -9.13
CA LEU A 572 -15.51 -30.56 -7.79
C LEU A 572 -15.94 -32.02 -7.59
N SER A 573 -15.34 -32.71 -6.63
CA SER A 573 -15.68 -34.12 -6.34
C SER A 573 -16.94 -34.22 -5.50
N ILE A 574 -17.87 -35.09 -5.90
CA ILE A 574 -19.09 -35.44 -5.15
C ILE A 574 -19.17 -36.95 -4.97
N VAL A 575 -19.94 -37.35 -3.96
CA VAL A 575 -20.30 -38.77 -3.74
C VAL A 575 -21.83 -38.87 -3.70
N VAL A 576 -22.41 -39.62 -4.63
CA VAL A 576 -23.87 -39.76 -4.79
C VAL A 576 -24.26 -41.24 -4.86
N ALA A 577 -25.51 -41.53 -4.57
CA ALA A 577 -26.08 -42.84 -4.84
C ALA A 577 -26.29 -43.05 -6.34
N GLU A 578 -26.44 -44.28 -6.79
CA GLU A 578 -26.85 -44.59 -8.16
C GLU A 578 -28.25 -44.08 -8.41
N GLY A 579 -28.46 -43.34 -9.52
CA GLY A 579 -29.76 -42.78 -9.91
C GLY A 579 -29.67 -41.35 -10.42
N LYS A 580 -30.85 -40.74 -10.60
CA LYS A 580 -30.94 -39.35 -11.10
C LYS A 580 -30.82 -38.35 -9.98
N HIS A 581 -29.88 -37.44 -10.12
CA HIS A 581 -29.63 -36.35 -9.17
C HIS A 581 -29.65 -35.00 -9.90
N SER A 582 -30.14 -33.96 -9.23
CA SER A 582 -30.02 -32.58 -9.68
C SER A 582 -28.67 -32.00 -9.17
N ILE A 583 -27.85 -31.49 -10.09
CA ILE A 583 -26.60 -30.81 -9.78
C ILE A 583 -26.75 -29.34 -10.15
N ARG A 584 -26.58 -28.45 -9.18
CA ARG A 584 -26.66 -27.01 -9.39
C ARG A 584 -25.36 -26.34 -8.94
N ALA A 585 -24.77 -25.56 -9.85
CA ALA A 585 -23.61 -24.71 -9.56
C ALA A 585 -24.05 -23.26 -9.42
N VAL A 586 -23.51 -22.55 -8.44
CA VAL A 586 -23.77 -21.11 -8.22
C VAL A 586 -22.47 -20.40 -7.95
N VAL A 587 -22.18 -19.37 -8.75
CA VAL A 587 -21.04 -18.49 -8.55
C VAL A 587 -21.48 -17.20 -7.87
N ASP A 588 -20.65 -16.70 -6.96
CA ASP A 588 -20.89 -15.48 -6.17
C ASP A 588 -22.28 -15.36 -5.52
N GLU A 589 -22.75 -16.42 -4.92
CA GLU A 589 -24.07 -16.52 -4.26
C GLU A 589 -24.35 -15.35 -3.30
N LYS A 590 -23.30 -14.84 -2.61
CA LYS A 590 -23.42 -13.75 -1.63
C LYS A 590 -23.40 -12.35 -2.22
N GLY A 591 -23.14 -12.17 -3.51
CA GLY A 591 -23.06 -10.87 -4.16
C GLY A 591 -21.87 -10.02 -3.73
N VAL A 592 -20.73 -10.65 -3.52
CA VAL A 592 -19.48 -9.97 -3.17
C VAL A 592 -18.96 -9.14 -4.36
N VAL A 593 -19.12 -9.67 -5.58
CA VAL A 593 -18.76 -8.98 -6.82
C VAL A 593 -19.93 -8.08 -7.25
N LYS A 594 -19.65 -6.81 -7.53
CA LYS A 594 -20.63 -5.89 -8.13
C LYS A 594 -20.69 -6.14 -9.63
N GLU A 595 -21.57 -7.04 -10.04
CA GLU A 595 -21.68 -7.49 -11.43
C GLU A 595 -22.62 -6.64 -12.29
N PHE A 596 -22.45 -6.72 -13.61
CA PHE A 596 -23.37 -6.13 -14.57
C PHE A 596 -24.75 -6.79 -14.50
N ARG A 597 -24.79 -8.11 -14.43
CA ARG A 597 -26.00 -8.91 -14.22
C ARG A 597 -25.68 -10.13 -13.35
N ARG A 598 -26.72 -10.81 -12.84
CA ARG A 598 -26.57 -11.96 -11.94
C ARG A 598 -27.51 -13.13 -12.28
N ASP A 599 -28.25 -13.02 -13.34
CA ASP A 599 -29.19 -14.06 -13.81
C ASP A 599 -28.48 -15.25 -14.46
N ASN A 600 -27.20 -15.10 -14.80
CA ASN A 600 -26.29 -16.11 -15.35
C ASN A 600 -25.33 -16.75 -14.31
N ASN A 601 -25.46 -16.41 -13.03
CA ASN A 601 -24.59 -16.90 -11.94
C ASN A 601 -24.94 -18.33 -11.50
N ALA A 602 -25.93 -18.97 -12.07
CA ALA A 602 -26.33 -20.34 -11.72
C ALA A 602 -26.60 -21.18 -12.97
N ASP A 603 -26.20 -22.44 -12.90
CA ASP A 603 -26.53 -23.48 -13.87
C ASP A 603 -26.97 -24.75 -13.14
N GLU A 604 -27.91 -25.47 -13.74
CA GLU A 604 -28.48 -26.69 -13.13
C GLU A 604 -28.70 -27.77 -14.21
N ILE A 605 -28.22 -28.97 -13.93
CA ILE A 605 -28.42 -30.14 -14.77
C ILE A 605 -29.00 -31.30 -13.96
N THR A 606 -29.71 -32.20 -14.63
CA THR A 606 -30.05 -33.51 -14.07
C THR A 606 -29.18 -34.56 -14.74
N PHE A 607 -28.51 -35.37 -13.96
CA PHE A 607 -27.62 -36.43 -14.45
C PHE A 607 -27.98 -37.77 -13.80
N ASP A 608 -27.82 -38.85 -14.56
CA ASP A 608 -28.07 -40.23 -14.10
C ASP A 608 -26.73 -40.89 -13.79
N PHE A 609 -26.41 -40.96 -12.51
CA PHE A 609 -25.12 -41.42 -12.00
C PHE A 609 -25.02 -42.91 -11.87
#